data_33017587ff0f2d8eb12363bace21a231
#
_entry.id   33017587ff0f2d8eb12363bace21a231
#
_cell.length_a   1.000
_cell.length_b   1.000
_cell.length_c   1.000
_cell.angle_alpha   90.00
_cell.angle_beta   90.00
_cell.angle_gamma   90.00
#
_symmetry.space_group_name_H-M   'P 1'
#
loop_
_entity.id
_entity.type
_entity.pdbx_description
1 polymer ?
#
loop_
_entity_poly.entity_id
_entity_poly.type
_entity_poly.pdbx_seq_one_letter_code
_entity_poly.pdbx_strand_id
1 'polypeptide(L)'
;SCEQMKIGILSDTHGHEGAWIRACEKFFTGADLILHAGDVSYHGPRNPMKADYNPMELIERINTSEIPVIIAKGNCDSDVDASCLEVPLMSPYAYVVWEGRRIIVTHGDAVMTDAEKDQAAKHLKADLFISGHVHVNVLEKRGNTVFLNPGSAALSKRPDGRNTVAVLEDGTIRIFDIDTGDVLHELALDW
;
A
#
# COMPACT_ATOMS: atom_id res chain seq x y z
N SER A 1 -10.75 -26.13 -5.65
CA SER A 1 -9.54 -25.66 -4.99
C SER A 1 -9.66 -24.15 -4.85
N CYS A 2 -9.62 -23.64 -3.63
CA CYS A 2 -9.47 -22.21 -3.44
C CYS A 2 -8.15 -21.83 -4.10
N GLU A 3 -8.22 -21.11 -5.21
CA GLU A 3 -7.02 -20.48 -5.76
C GLU A 3 -6.49 -19.55 -4.69
N GLN A 4 -5.23 -19.73 -4.34
CA GLN A 4 -4.62 -18.98 -3.28
C GLN A 4 -4.44 -17.53 -3.74
N MET A 5 -5.06 -16.60 -3.01
CA MET A 5 -5.00 -15.17 -3.28
C MET A 5 -3.60 -14.64 -3.01
N LYS A 6 -3.07 -13.85 -3.93
CA LYS A 6 -1.88 -13.06 -3.71
C LYS A 6 -2.17 -11.59 -3.99
N ILE A 7 -1.91 -10.74 -3.02
CA ILE A 7 -2.07 -9.30 -3.13
C ILE A 7 -0.76 -8.62 -2.80
N GLY A 8 -0.29 -7.77 -3.72
CA GLY A 8 0.82 -6.85 -3.47
C GLY A 8 0.30 -5.57 -2.81
N ILE A 9 1.00 -5.06 -1.83
CA ILE A 9 0.57 -3.89 -1.06
C ILE A 9 1.76 -2.94 -0.87
N LEU A 10 1.58 -1.69 -1.31
CA LEU A 10 2.59 -0.65 -1.15
C LEU A 10 1.95 0.71 -0.90
N SER A 11 2.77 1.67 -0.52
CA SER A 11 2.31 3.05 -0.26
C SER A 11 3.45 4.04 -0.40
N ASP A 12 3.07 5.30 -0.54
CA ASP A 12 3.99 6.43 -0.41
C ASP A 12 5.21 6.29 -1.34
N THR A 13 4.94 6.06 -2.62
CA THR A 13 5.95 5.99 -3.67
C THR A 13 6.47 7.35 -4.08
N HIS A 14 5.68 8.41 -3.86
CA HIS A 14 6.06 9.82 -4.07
C HIS A 14 6.83 10.08 -5.37
N GLY A 15 6.40 9.46 -6.46
CA GLY A 15 6.97 9.68 -7.79
C GLY A 15 8.24 8.88 -8.09
N HIS A 16 8.65 7.99 -7.21
CA HIS A 16 9.87 7.20 -7.39
C HIS A 16 9.58 5.93 -8.19
N GLU A 17 9.80 6.00 -9.49
CA GLU A 17 9.57 4.90 -10.42
C GLU A 17 10.31 3.62 -10.03
N GLY A 18 11.56 3.75 -9.59
CA GLY A 18 12.37 2.60 -9.18
C GLY A 18 11.76 1.79 -8.06
N ALA A 19 11.08 2.43 -7.11
CA ALA A 19 10.38 1.73 -6.03
C ALA A 19 9.24 0.86 -6.57
N TRP A 20 8.46 1.37 -7.50
CA TRP A 20 7.40 0.61 -8.16
C TRP A 20 7.97 -0.59 -8.93
N ILE A 21 9.03 -0.36 -9.70
CA ILE A 21 9.69 -1.43 -10.47
C ILE A 21 10.18 -2.53 -9.54
N ARG A 22 10.91 -2.19 -8.47
CA ARG A 22 11.42 -3.18 -7.51
C ARG A 22 10.31 -3.95 -6.83
N ALA A 23 9.24 -3.27 -6.43
CA ALA A 23 8.08 -3.91 -5.82
C ALA A 23 7.46 -4.95 -6.77
N CYS A 24 7.16 -4.53 -7.99
CA CYS A 24 6.51 -5.40 -8.97
C CYS A 24 7.38 -6.58 -9.39
N GLU A 25 8.65 -6.35 -9.69
CA GLU A 25 9.55 -7.39 -10.21
C GLU A 25 9.96 -8.40 -9.13
N LYS A 26 10.21 -7.93 -7.91
CA LYS A 26 10.75 -8.80 -6.84
C LYS A 26 9.67 -9.44 -5.97
N PHE A 27 8.52 -8.77 -5.78
CA PHE A 27 7.55 -9.20 -4.76
C PHE A 27 6.15 -9.46 -5.31
N PHE A 28 5.73 -8.78 -6.38
CA PHE A 28 4.34 -8.82 -6.85
C PHE A 28 4.12 -9.71 -8.07
N THR A 29 5.15 -10.45 -8.50
CA THR A 29 5.00 -11.42 -9.61
C THR A 29 3.93 -12.44 -9.28
N GLY A 30 2.96 -12.60 -10.17
CA GLY A 30 1.84 -13.51 -9.98
C GLY A 30 0.75 -13.00 -9.03
N ALA A 31 0.83 -11.75 -8.57
CA ALA A 31 -0.23 -11.18 -7.75
C ALA A 31 -1.52 -11.02 -8.55
N ASP A 32 -2.65 -11.19 -7.88
CA ASP A 32 -3.99 -11.02 -8.45
C ASP A 32 -4.43 -9.56 -8.41
N LEU A 33 -3.84 -8.78 -7.51
CA LEU A 33 -4.21 -7.40 -7.23
C LEU A 33 -3.03 -6.67 -6.59
N ILE A 34 -2.90 -5.38 -6.89
CA ILE A 34 -1.99 -4.47 -6.19
C ILE A 34 -2.84 -3.39 -5.52
N LEU A 35 -2.61 -3.19 -4.22
CA LEU A 35 -3.22 -2.12 -3.43
C LEU A 35 -2.18 -1.06 -3.13
N HIS A 36 -2.48 0.19 -3.48
CA HIS A 36 -1.63 1.35 -3.17
C HIS A 36 -2.37 2.27 -2.20
N ALA A 37 -1.77 2.54 -1.07
CA ALA A 37 -2.41 3.34 -0.02
C ALA A 37 -2.21 4.86 -0.17
N GLY A 38 -1.80 5.32 -1.35
CA GLY A 38 -1.78 6.75 -1.68
C GLY A 38 -0.41 7.42 -1.62
N ASP A 39 -0.39 8.68 -1.97
CA ASP A 39 0.83 9.47 -2.21
C ASP A 39 1.68 8.86 -3.32
N VAL A 40 1.08 8.84 -4.51
CA VAL A 40 1.61 8.09 -5.65
C VAL A 40 2.76 8.81 -6.34
N SER A 41 2.53 10.04 -6.83
CA SER A 41 3.42 10.66 -7.82
C SER A 41 4.06 11.98 -7.39
N TYR A 42 3.46 12.72 -6.46
CA TYR A 42 4.04 13.97 -5.98
C TYR A 42 4.98 13.74 -4.79
N HIS A 43 6.20 14.30 -4.87
CA HIS A 43 7.18 14.11 -3.81
C HIS A 43 6.78 14.72 -2.47
N GLY A 44 5.93 15.76 -2.48
CA GLY A 44 5.62 16.56 -1.30
C GLY A 44 6.71 17.59 -0.99
N PRO A 45 6.34 18.76 -0.43
CA PRO A 45 7.30 19.86 -0.25
C PRO A 45 8.40 19.56 0.79
N ARG A 46 8.16 18.57 1.66
CA ARG A 46 9.08 18.23 2.75
C ARG A 46 9.95 17.02 2.45
N ASN A 47 9.68 16.31 1.37
CA ASN A 47 10.39 15.07 1.03
C ASN A 47 11.47 15.32 -0.02
N PRO A 48 12.59 14.58 0.02
CA PRO A 48 13.61 14.68 -1.02
C PRO A 48 13.11 14.01 -2.32
N MET A 49 13.65 14.46 -3.45
CA MET A 49 13.55 13.76 -4.73
C MET A 49 14.84 12.96 -4.91
N LYS A 50 14.71 11.63 -4.88
CA LYS A 50 15.85 10.72 -5.12
C LYS A 50 16.13 10.59 -6.62
N ALA A 51 17.20 9.89 -6.98
CA ALA A 51 17.66 9.75 -8.36
C ALA A 51 16.62 9.08 -9.29
N ASP A 52 15.76 8.21 -8.74
CA ASP A 52 14.72 7.52 -9.48
C ASP A 52 13.36 8.25 -9.50
N TYR A 53 13.33 9.51 -9.06
CA TYR A 53 12.13 10.35 -9.12
C TYR A 53 11.75 10.61 -10.58
N ASN A 54 10.65 10.04 -11.01
CA ASN A 54 10.09 10.18 -12.35
C ASN A 54 8.57 9.93 -12.30
N PRO A 55 7.79 10.94 -11.92
CA PRO A 55 6.36 10.76 -11.65
C PRO A 55 5.55 10.32 -12.87
N MET A 56 5.86 10.86 -14.06
CA MET A 56 5.10 10.47 -15.27
C MET A 56 5.38 9.03 -15.68
N GLU A 57 6.61 8.57 -15.57
CA GLU A 57 6.94 7.16 -15.87
C GLU A 57 6.31 6.22 -14.84
N LEU A 58 6.25 6.62 -13.57
CA LEU A 58 5.55 5.85 -12.55
C LEU A 58 4.06 5.73 -12.90
N ILE A 59 3.42 6.84 -13.25
CA ILE A 59 2.00 6.85 -13.66
C ILE A 59 1.79 5.94 -14.87
N GLU A 60 2.66 6.02 -15.87
CA GLU A 60 2.58 5.19 -17.08
C GLU A 60 2.69 3.70 -16.74
N ARG A 61 3.59 3.34 -15.81
CA ARG A 61 3.71 1.95 -15.36
C ARG A 61 2.46 1.45 -14.65
N ILE A 62 1.82 2.31 -13.87
CA ILE A 62 0.54 1.97 -13.22
C ILE A 62 -0.54 1.79 -14.30
N ASN A 63 -0.64 2.71 -15.26
CA ASN A 63 -1.63 2.66 -16.32
C ASN A 63 -1.49 1.42 -17.22
N THR A 64 -0.27 0.94 -17.41
CA THR A 64 0.02 -0.23 -18.25
C THR A 64 0.21 -1.53 -17.46
N SER A 65 -0.03 -1.52 -16.16
CA SER A 65 0.09 -2.70 -15.32
C SER A 65 -0.82 -3.83 -15.79
N GLU A 66 -0.27 -5.03 -15.96
CA GLU A 66 -1.06 -6.24 -16.25
C GLU A 66 -1.85 -6.71 -15.03
N ILE A 67 -1.36 -6.38 -13.83
CA ILE A 67 -2.04 -6.70 -12.57
C ILE A 67 -2.96 -5.52 -12.24
N PRO A 68 -4.24 -5.77 -11.93
CA PRO A 68 -5.16 -4.72 -11.51
C PRO A 68 -4.62 -3.93 -10.31
N VAL A 69 -4.73 -2.61 -10.35
CA VAL A 69 -4.27 -1.70 -9.29
C VAL A 69 -5.46 -0.95 -8.73
N ILE A 70 -5.57 -0.90 -7.42
CA ILE A 70 -6.55 -0.08 -6.68
C ILE A 70 -5.78 0.90 -5.82
N ILE A 71 -6.14 2.17 -5.86
CA ILE A 71 -5.45 3.25 -5.16
C ILE A 71 -6.41 3.98 -4.23
N ALA A 72 -6.04 4.10 -2.96
CA ALA A 72 -6.67 5.03 -2.03
C ALA A 72 -5.93 6.37 -2.12
N LYS A 73 -6.68 7.47 -2.31
CA LYS A 73 -6.11 8.80 -2.49
C LYS A 73 -5.36 9.26 -1.24
N GLY A 74 -4.10 9.66 -1.40
CA GLY A 74 -3.31 10.30 -0.37
C GLY A 74 -3.43 11.83 -0.35
N ASN A 75 -2.90 12.46 0.70
CA ASN A 75 -2.97 13.92 0.84
C ASN A 75 -2.08 14.67 -0.16
N CYS A 76 -1.08 14.00 -0.74
CA CYS A 76 -0.25 14.57 -1.82
C CYS A 76 -0.82 14.31 -3.22
N ASP A 77 -1.84 13.48 -3.35
CA ASP A 77 -2.43 13.17 -4.66
C ASP A 77 -3.36 14.29 -5.12
N SER A 78 -3.11 14.82 -6.30
CA SER A 78 -3.79 16.00 -6.82
C SER A 78 -4.76 15.68 -7.95
N ASP A 79 -5.57 16.68 -8.33
CA ASP A 79 -6.44 16.59 -9.50
C ASP A 79 -5.64 16.39 -10.80
N VAL A 80 -4.43 16.95 -10.87
CA VAL A 80 -3.54 16.74 -12.02
C VAL A 80 -3.08 15.28 -12.09
N ASP A 81 -2.69 14.69 -10.96
CA ASP A 81 -2.35 13.27 -10.90
C ASP A 81 -3.53 12.40 -11.33
N ALA A 82 -4.72 12.70 -10.82
CA ALA A 82 -5.93 11.98 -11.17
C ALA A 82 -6.24 12.07 -12.69
N SER A 83 -5.93 13.19 -13.34
CA SER A 83 -6.12 13.36 -14.77
C SER A 83 -5.15 12.52 -15.61
N CYS A 84 -4.00 12.18 -15.08
CA CYS A 84 -2.99 11.36 -15.76
C CYS A 84 -3.16 9.86 -15.49
N LEU A 85 -3.72 9.48 -14.35
CA LEU A 85 -4.00 8.11 -14.00
C LEU A 85 -5.27 7.60 -14.70
N GLU A 86 -5.19 6.41 -15.28
CA GLU A 86 -6.36 5.67 -15.78
C GLU A 86 -7.05 4.91 -14.66
N VAL A 87 -6.35 4.68 -13.53
CA VAL A 87 -6.89 4.08 -12.31
C VAL A 87 -7.42 5.19 -11.40
N PRO A 88 -8.67 5.11 -10.91
CA PRO A 88 -9.23 6.15 -10.06
C PRO A 88 -8.52 6.24 -8.70
N LEU A 89 -8.39 7.47 -8.19
CA LEU A 89 -7.98 7.73 -6.82
C LEU A 89 -9.23 7.68 -5.94
N MET A 90 -9.36 6.62 -5.15
CA MET A 90 -10.55 6.37 -4.34
C MET A 90 -10.45 7.09 -2.99
N SER A 91 -11.50 7.80 -2.62
CA SER A 91 -11.52 8.59 -1.38
C SER A 91 -12.93 8.58 -0.77
N PRO A 92 -13.06 8.58 0.55
CA PRO A 92 -12.00 8.52 1.57
C PRO A 92 -11.41 7.13 1.76
N TYR A 93 -12.04 6.10 1.23
CA TYR A 93 -11.61 4.69 1.33
C TYR A 93 -11.69 4.00 -0.03
N ALA A 94 -10.83 3.02 -0.23
CA ALA A 94 -11.01 2.00 -1.24
C ALA A 94 -11.53 0.73 -0.56
N TYR A 95 -12.49 0.07 -1.19
CA TYR A 95 -13.15 -1.12 -0.67
C TYR A 95 -12.85 -2.30 -1.58
N VAL A 96 -12.36 -3.38 -0.99
CA VAL A 96 -12.14 -4.65 -1.70
C VAL A 96 -12.83 -5.75 -0.94
N VAL A 97 -13.66 -6.52 -1.62
CA VAL A 97 -14.20 -7.77 -1.08
C VAL A 97 -13.54 -8.91 -1.83
N TRP A 98 -12.87 -9.76 -1.09
CA TRP A 98 -12.17 -10.91 -1.65
C TRP A 98 -12.52 -12.16 -0.85
N GLU A 99 -13.15 -13.12 -1.52
CA GLU A 99 -13.58 -14.39 -0.90
C GLU A 99 -14.33 -14.19 0.44
N GLY A 100 -15.22 -13.21 0.47
CA GLY A 100 -16.01 -12.87 1.66
C GLY A 100 -15.27 -12.05 2.70
N ARG A 101 -14.00 -11.70 2.49
CA ARG A 101 -13.23 -10.83 3.39
C ARG A 101 -13.29 -9.39 2.92
N ARG A 102 -13.37 -8.46 3.88
CA ARG A 102 -13.42 -7.02 3.60
C ARG A 102 -12.06 -6.41 3.86
N ILE A 103 -11.46 -5.91 2.78
CA ILE A 103 -10.19 -5.20 2.81
C ILE A 103 -10.50 -3.72 2.58
N ILE A 104 -10.11 -2.89 3.53
CA ILE A 104 -10.33 -1.45 3.49
C ILE A 104 -8.96 -0.78 3.38
N VAL A 105 -8.82 0.14 2.43
CA VAL A 105 -7.60 0.91 2.23
C VAL A 105 -7.92 2.39 2.38
N THR A 106 -7.14 3.08 3.18
CA THR A 106 -7.18 4.55 3.29
C THR A 106 -5.74 5.05 3.40
N HIS A 107 -5.50 6.31 3.08
CA HIS A 107 -4.13 6.82 3.18
C HIS A 107 -3.67 6.92 4.63
N GLY A 108 -4.53 7.38 5.52
CA GLY A 108 -4.24 7.47 6.96
C GLY A 108 -4.00 8.89 7.46
N ASP A 109 -4.04 9.90 6.60
CA ASP A 109 -3.92 11.30 6.98
C ASP A 109 -5.13 11.82 7.78
N ALA A 110 -6.32 11.26 7.50
CA ALA A 110 -7.56 11.60 8.21
C ALA A 110 -7.91 10.63 9.34
N VAL A 111 -7.23 9.50 9.45
CA VAL A 111 -7.46 8.43 10.44
C VAL A 111 -6.08 8.01 10.98
N MET A 112 -5.52 8.81 11.88
CA MET A 112 -4.11 8.69 12.27
C MET A 112 -3.89 7.87 13.54
N THR A 113 -4.76 8.04 14.54
CA THR A 113 -4.60 7.33 15.83
C THR A 113 -5.14 5.90 15.75
N ASP A 114 -4.62 5.04 16.61
CA ASP A 114 -5.13 3.67 16.72
C ASP A 114 -6.62 3.64 17.06
N ALA A 115 -7.07 4.54 17.94
CA ALA A 115 -8.48 4.66 18.30
C ALA A 115 -9.36 5.03 17.10
N GLU A 116 -8.91 5.97 16.26
CA GLU A 116 -9.63 6.37 15.05
C GLU A 116 -9.68 5.22 14.03
N LYS A 117 -8.56 4.51 13.85
CA LYS A 117 -8.49 3.33 12.98
C LYS A 117 -9.38 2.20 13.47
N ASP A 118 -9.38 1.93 14.77
CA ASP A 118 -10.24 0.90 15.39
C ASP A 118 -11.72 1.22 15.14
N GLN A 119 -12.12 2.47 15.31
CA GLN A 119 -13.49 2.91 15.10
C GLN A 119 -13.90 2.79 13.63
N ALA A 120 -13.05 3.24 12.71
CA ALA A 120 -13.30 3.13 11.28
C ALA A 120 -13.42 1.66 10.85
N ALA A 121 -12.50 0.82 11.29
CA ALA A 121 -12.51 -0.61 10.99
C ALA A 121 -13.78 -1.30 11.51
N LYS A 122 -14.22 -0.93 12.69
CA LYS A 122 -15.45 -1.46 13.27
C LYS A 122 -16.69 -1.06 12.48
N HIS A 123 -16.82 0.21 12.09
CA HIS A 123 -17.94 0.70 11.28
C HIS A 123 -17.98 0.05 9.90
N LEU A 124 -16.83 -0.15 9.30
CA LEU A 124 -16.70 -0.73 7.96
C LEU A 124 -16.63 -2.25 7.98
N LYS A 125 -16.59 -2.85 9.16
CA LYS A 125 -16.47 -4.29 9.36
C LYS A 125 -15.28 -4.87 8.60
N ALA A 126 -14.14 -4.19 8.71
CA ALA A 126 -12.92 -4.58 8.03
C ALA A 126 -12.30 -5.84 8.64
N ASP A 127 -11.93 -6.80 7.81
CA ASP A 127 -11.08 -7.91 8.19
C ASP A 127 -9.60 -7.50 8.12
N LEU A 128 -9.24 -6.70 7.11
CA LEU A 128 -7.93 -6.10 6.93
C LEU A 128 -8.09 -4.61 6.68
N PHE A 129 -7.42 -3.79 7.48
CA PHE A 129 -7.42 -2.34 7.37
C PHE A 129 -6.01 -1.85 7.04
N ILE A 130 -5.86 -1.27 5.85
CA ILE A 130 -4.57 -0.85 5.31
C ILE A 130 -4.48 0.67 5.32
N SER A 131 -3.37 1.20 5.80
CA SER A 131 -3.06 2.63 5.75
C SER A 131 -1.59 2.87 5.43
N GLY A 132 -1.25 4.09 5.04
CA GLY A 132 0.10 4.54 4.74
C GLY A 132 0.42 5.81 5.53
N HIS A 133 0.91 6.84 4.84
CA HIS A 133 1.13 8.21 5.30
C HIS A 133 2.34 8.41 6.21
N VAL A 134 2.53 7.59 7.23
CA VAL A 134 3.59 7.80 8.24
C VAL A 134 4.95 7.25 7.84
N HIS A 135 5.04 6.52 6.72
CA HIS A 135 6.28 5.94 6.19
C HIS A 135 6.98 4.94 7.12
N VAL A 136 6.23 4.32 8.01
CA VAL A 136 6.71 3.27 8.93
C VAL A 136 5.72 2.11 8.91
N ASN A 137 6.24 0.90 8.72
CA ASN A 137 5.40 -0.29 8.65
C ASN A 137 4.79 -0.66 10.00
N VAL A 138 3.57 -1.17 9.94
CA VAL A 138 2.83 -1.74 11.08
C VAL A 138 2.13 -3.01 10.62
N LEU A 139 2.11 -4.03 11.46
CA LEU A 139 1.34 -5.24 11.21
C LEU A 139 0.92 -5.84 12.56
N GLU A 140 -0.36 -5.73 12.87
CA GLU A 140 -0.90 -6.21 14.14
C GLU A 140 -2.38 -6.52 14.05
N LYS A 141 -2.84 -7.45 14.87
CA LYS A 141 -4.27 -7.74 15.04
C LYS A 141 -4.78 -7.04 16.28
N ARG A 142 -5.88 -6.28 16.12
CA ARG A 142 -6.63 -5.71 17.23
C ARG A 142 -8.10 -6.09 17.06
N GLY A 143 -8.67 -6.75 18.06
CA GLY A 143 -10.02 -7.30 17.93
C GLY A 143 -10.13 -8.30 16.78
N ASN A 144 -11.07 -8.06 15.88
CA ASN A 144 -11.29 -8.92 14.71
C ASN A 144 -10.64 -8.38 13.42
N THR A 145 -9.86 -7.33 13.52
CA THR A 145 -9.25 -6.66 12.36
C THR A 145 -7.74 -6.74 12.43
N VAL A 146 -7.11 -7.06 11.29
CA VAL A 146 -5.67 -6.91 11.10
C VAL A 146 -5.41 -5.51 10.53
N PHE A 147 -4.50 -4.78 11.17
CA PHE A 147 -4.06 -3.45 10.75
C PHE A 147 -2.69 -3.56 10.10
N LEU A 148 -2.61 -3.08 8.87
CA LEU A 148 -1.38 -3.11 8.07
C LEU A 148 -1.04 -1.72 7.57
N ASN A 149 0.20 -1.31 7.80
CA ASN A 149 0.83 -0.23 7.07
C ASN A 149 2.04 -0.84 6.36
N PRO A 150 2.10 -0.84 5.02
CA PRO A 150 3.23 -1.43 4.31
C PRO A 150 4.52 -0.61 4.44
N GLY A 151 4.45 0.55 5.08
CA GLY A 151 5.54 1.52 5.10
C GLY A 151 5.64 2.28 3.78
N SER A 152 6.71 3.03 3.59
CA SER A 152 6.98 3.66 2.31
C SER A 152 7.90 2.79 1.46
N ALA A 153 7.54 2.62 0.20
CA ALA A 153 8.38 1.90 -0.76
C ALA A 153 9.61 2.72 -1.20
N ALA A 154 9.62 4.03 -0.96
CA ALA A 154 10.64 4.94 -1.47
C ALA A 154 11.28 5.84 -0.40
N LEU A 155 10.52 6.30 0.58
CA LEU A 155 10.90 7.36 1.52
C LEU A 155 10.65 6.94 2.96
N SER A 156 11.24 5.83 3.39
CA SER A 156 11.06 5.28 4.74
C SER A 156 11.46 6.28 5.83
N LYS A 157 10.69 6.27 6.91
CA LYS A 157 11.00 6.95 8.17
C LYS A 157 11.35 5.97 9.29
N ARG A 158 11.59 4.72 8.94
CA ARG A 158 12.14 3.75 9.90
C ARG A 158 13.50 4.21 10.38
N PRO A 159 13.87 3.96 11.66
CA PRO A 159 15.20 4.33 12.17
C PRO A 159 16.36 3.73 11.37
N ASP A 160 16.17 2.52 10.82
CA ASP A 160 17.17 1.84 9.98
C ASP A 160 17.14 2.28 8.49
N GLY A 161 16.17 3.12 8.10
CA GLY A 161 16.04 3.64 6.75
C GLY A 161 15.54 2.66 5.70
N ARG A 162 15.16 1.45 6.07
CA ARG A 162 14.70 0.41 5.14
C ARG A 162 13.36 0.78 4.52
N ASN A 163 13.28 0.82 3.20
CA ASN A 163 12.04 0.95 2.45
C ASN A 163 11.33 -0.40 2.40
N THR A 164 10.00 -0.39 2.45
CA THR A 164 9.23 -1.61 2.68
C THR A 164 8.04 -1.75 1.73
N VAL A 165 7.66 -2.99 1.49
CA VAL A 165 6.42 -3.39 0.82
C VAL A 165 5.82 -4.57 1.58
N ALA A 166 4.55 -4.86 1.33
CA ALA A 166 3.89 -6.02 1.94
C ALA A 166 3.29 -6.92 0.85
N VAL A 167 3.17 -8.20 1.18
CA VAL A 167 2.51 -9.19 0.34
C VAL A 167 1.59 -10.02 1.23
N LEU A 168 0.35 -10.16 0.80
CA LEU A 168 -0.58 -11.16 1.32
C LEU A 168 -0.55 -12.36 0.37
N GLU A 169 -0.11 -13.50 0.87
CA GLU A 169 -0.03 -14.73 0.10
C GLU A 169 -0.23 -15.92 1.02
N ASP A 170 -1.03 -16.90 0.58
CA ASP A 170 -1.31 -18.12 1.34
C ASP A 170 -1.81 -17.85 2.77
N GLY A 171 -2.66 -16.83 2.92
CA GLY A 171 -3.23 -16.45 4.21
C GLY A 171 -2.25 -15.79 5.18
N THR A 172 -1.06 -15.42 4.73
CA THR A 172 -0.04 -14.75 5.55
C THR A 172 0.36 -13.42 4.94
N ILE A 173 0.44 -12.39 5.76
CA ILE A 173 1.01 -11.11 5.38
C ILE A 173 2.46 -11.08 5.80
N ARG A 174 3.35 -10.67 4.87
CA ARG A 174 4.76 -10.42 5.15
C ARG A 174 5.12 -9.02 4.72
N ILE A 175 5.89 -8.34 5.55
CA ILE A 175 6.51 -7.06 5.23
C ILE A 175 7.96 -7.31 4.91
N PHE A 176 8.39 -6.83 3.74
CA PHE A 176 9.74 -7.04 3.23
C PHE A 176 10.52 -5.72 3.16
N ASP A 177 11.82 -5.81 3.40
CA ASP A 177 12.77 -4.81 2.89
C ASP A 177 12.78 -4.93 1.36
N ILE A 178 12.45 -3.84 0.66
CA ILE A 178 12.32 -3.85 -0.79
C ILE A 178 13.66 -4.09 -1.50
N ASP A 179 14.77 -3.76 -0.87
CA ASP A 179 16.09 -3.88 -1.46
C ASP A 179 16.76 -5.23 -1.16
N THR A 180 16.67 -5.70 0.08
CA THR A 180 17.33 -6.93 0.51
C THR A 180 16.45 -8.17 0.40
N GLY A 181 15.13 -7.99 0.42
CA GLY A 181 14.17 -9.10 0.49
C GLY A 181 14.00 -9.70 1.88
N ASP A 182 14.64 -9.12 2.89
CA ASP A 182 14.47 -9.58 4.28
C ASP A 182 13.01 -9.46 4.72
N VAL A 183 12.50 -10.49 5.39
CA VAL A 183 11.19 -10.44 6.05
C VAL A 183 11.36 -9.70 7.37
N LEU A 184 10.72 -8.56 7.49
CA LEU A 184 10.80 -7.70 8.68
C LEU A 184 9.68 -7.98 9.68
N HIS A 185 8.55 -8.44 9.20
CA HIS A 185 7.39 -8.78 10.02
C HIS A 185 6.50 -9.75 9.26
N GLU A 186 5.87 -10.69 9.96
CA GLU A 186 4.87 -11.56 9.34
C GLU A 186 3.73 -11.87 10.31
N LEU A 187 2.55 -12.09 9.77
CA LEU A 187 1.35 -12.43 10.52
C LEU A 187 0.46 -13.35 9.69
N ALA A 188 0.13 -14.51 10.24
CA ALA A 188 -0.86 -15.40 9.65
C ALA A 188 -2.27 -14.90 9.93
N LEU A 189 -3.11 -14.91 8.91
CA LEU A 189 -4.53 -14.55 9.00
C LEU A 189 -5.38 -15.78 9.24
N ASP A 190 -6.54 -15.59 9.86
CA ASP A 190 -7.55 -16.64 10.06
C ASP A 190 -8.51 -16.73 8.85
N TRP A 191 -7.97 -16.71 7.67
CA TRP A 191 -8.72 -16.64 6.41
C TRP A 191 -8.80 -17.98 5.69
#